data_7a3c16a589a7df2e0fd0b6cc4275d262
#
_entry.id   7a3c16a589a7df2e0fd0b6cc4275d262
#
_cell.length_a   1.000
_cell.length_b   1.000
_cell.length_c   1.000
_cell.angle_alpha   90.00
_cell.angle_beta   90.00
_cell.angle_gamma   90.00
#
_symmetry.space_group_name_H-M   'P 1'
#
loop_
_entity.id
_entity.type
_entity.pdbx_description
1 polymer ?
#
loop_
_entity_poly.entity_id
_entity_poly.type
_entity_poly.pdbx_seq_one_letter_code
_entity_poly.pdbx_strand_id
1 'polypeptide(L)'
;MKKILVIDDNEAVCTALMTLFQLQGYQVFIAQQPGVAKSILQQQSIDLILQDMNFAQGEMSGVQGKELFYQLRSDHPSIPVVLLTAWTHLDMVVELVKAGATDYIAKPWDDQRLLTTVANTLKIKQLTEQNLKAERKQQERLGLFAGKDLCGLVFTSTAMEQLLHMALQLAPSNAAVLITGENGSGKEGIAQVLHANSKRKQQPLIKVNMGALPADLMEAELFGAEAGAYSGATKTRIGRFEAADGGTLFLDEIGNLSLSGQMKLLRVLQTGEFERLGSSQTRKVDVRIISATNADLSHAINAGHFRQDLYYRINVVQLHLPALKDRVDDIVPLARHFLAGQKSLTKKAEQALQSYSWPGNVRELQNLCQRALLLTLADEIDAGDLALPQEQTTAKKALDDLDKQQIEQALHQAQGVVARAAKQLGISRQALYRRMEFYGIEPV
;
A
#
# COMPACT_ATOMS: atom_id res chain seq x y z
N MET A 1 -21.21 15.12 15.04
CA MET A 1 -22.32 14.97 15.99
C MET A 1 -23.42 14.24 15.26
N LYS A 2 -23.97 13.13 15.78
CA LYS A 2 -25.06 12.39 15.14
C LYS A 2 -26.38 13.11 15.31
N LYS A 3 -27.24 13.09 14.26
CA LYS A 3 -28.50 13.84 14.19
C LYS A 3 -29.68 12.88 14.28
N ILE A 4 -30.56 13.11 15.24
CA ILE A 4 -31.77 12.32 15.49
C ILE A 4 -32.99 13.18 15.17
N LEU A 5 -33.94 12.66 14.41
CA LEU A 5 -35.24 13.24 14.18
C LEU A 5 -36.26 12.51 15.04
N VAL A 6 -36.94 13.22 15.91
CA VAL A 6 -38.08 12.74 16.71
C VAL A 6 -39.37 13.23 16.06
N ILE A 7 -40.26 12.33 15.76
CA ILE A 7 -41.58 12.61 15.16
C ILE A 7 -42.65 12.12 16.13
N ASP A 8 -43.29 13.04 16.86
CA ASP A 8 -44.30 12.76 17.87
C ASP A 8 -45.16 14.01 18.03
N ASP A 9 -46.48 13.91 18.07
CA ASP A 9 -47.40 15.01 18.20
C ASP A 9 -47.48 15.56 19.63
N ASN A 10 -47.01 14.79 20.61
CA ASN A 10 -46.99 15.17 22.01
C ASN A 10 -45.75 15.99 22.37
N GLU A 11 -45.93 17.26 22.67
CA GLU A 11 -44.87 18.21 23.01
C GLU A 11 -44.04 17.78 24.24
N ALA A 12 -44.69 17.18 25.25
CA ALA A 12 -44.02 16.73 26.47
C ALA A 12 -43.07 15.54 26.15
N VAL A 13 -43.49 14.60 25.28
CA VAL A 13 -42.67 13.48 24.77
C VAL A 13 -41.49 14.01 23.98
N CYS A 14 -41.72 14.93 23.06
CA CYS A 14 -40.69 15.58 22.27
C CYS A 14 -39.63 16.27 23.16
N THR A 15 -40.06 16.99 24.16
CA THR A 15 -39.17 17.71 25.09
C THR A 15 -38.34 16.74 25.94
N ALA A 16 -38.97 15.67 26.45
CA ALA A 16 -38.28 14.63 27.21
C ALA A 16 -37.18 13.91 26.37
N LEU A 17 -37.53 13.50 25.15
CA LEU A 17 -36.60 12.84 24.24
C LEU A 17 -35.47 13.81 23.79
N MET A 18 -35.80 15.07 23.53
CA MET A 18 -34.79 16.07 23.19
C MET A 18 -33.77 16.23 24.32
N THR A 19 -34.24 16.42 25.56
CA THR A 19 -33.35 16.53 26.72
C THR A 19 -32.49 15.29 26.91
N LEU A 20 -33.10 14.11 26.85
CA LEU A 20 -32.42 12.85 27.03
C LEU A 20 -31.28 12.65 26.02
N PHE A 21 -31.53 12.88 24.73
CA PHE A 21 -30.53 12.70 23.69
C PHE A 21 -29.50 13.83 23.63
N GLN A 22 -29.86 15.06 23.93
CA GLN A 22 -28.91 16.18 24.02
C GLN A 22 -27.87 15.93 25.13
N LEU A 23 -28.27 15.40 26.29
CA LEU A 23 -27.37 15.01 27.38
C LEU A 23 -26.34 13.94 26.93
N GLN A 24 -26.69 13.11 25.95
CA GLN A 24 -25.80 12.12 25.35
C GLN A 24 -24.97 12.65 24.15
N GLY A 25 -25.04 13.95 23.87
CA GLY A 25 -24.27 14.58 22.82
C GLY A 25 -24.84 14.39 21.41
N TYR A 26 -26.12 14.04 21.25
CA TYR A 26 -26.80 14.02 19.95
C TYR A 26 -27.39 15.39 19.61
N GLN A 27 -27.48 15.69 18.33
CA GLN A 27 -28.27 16.83 17.84
C GLN A 27 -29.68 16.33 17.53
N VAL A 28 -30.71 16.95 18.15
CA VAL A 28 -32.09 16.50 18.05
C VAL A 28 -32.92 17.51 17.28
N PHE A 29 -33.69 16.99 16.31
CA PHE A 29 -34.71 17.75 15.58
C PHE A 29 -36.07 17.18 15.94
N ILE A 30 -37.06 18.06 16.07
CA ILE A 30 -38.43 17.68 16.45
C ILE A 30 -39.38 18.02 15.31
N ALA A 31 -40.28 17.11 15.03
CA ALA A 31 -41.40 17.28 14.11
C ALA A 31 -42.69 16.80 14.77
N GLN A 32 -43.61 17.69 15.02
CA GLN A 32 -44.94 17.38 15.59
C GLN A 32 -45.95 16.95 14.51
N GLN A 33 -45.60 17.11 13.24
CA GLN A 33 -46.46 16.79 12.11
C GLN A 33 -45.63 16.12 10.98
N PRO A 34 -46.22 15.22 10.19
CA PRO A 34 -45.52 14.59 9.05
C PRO A 34 -44.91 15.57 8.04
N GLY A 35 -45.60 16.70 7.78
CA GLY A 35 -45.11 17.74 6.86
C GLY A 35 -43.83 18.41 7.34
N VAL A 36 -43.71 18.65 8.63
CA VAL A 36 -42.53 19.23 9.26
C VAL A 36 -41.38 18.25 9.21
N ALA A 37 -41.63 16.98 9.47
CA ALA A 37 -40.61 15.91 9.34
C ALA A 37 -40.01 15.86 7.95
N LYS A 38 -40.82 15.92 6.88
CA LYS A 38 -40.36 15.96 5.48
C LYS A 38 -39.50 17.19 5.20
N SER A 39 -39.90 18.39 5.71
CA SER A 39 -39.11 19.60 5.52
C SER A 39 -37.73 19.50 6.21
N ILE A 40 -37.66 18.90 7.40
CA ILE A 40 -36.39 18.68 8.11
C ILE A 40 -35.50 17.70 7.34
N LEU A 41 -36.04 16.60 6.83
CA LEU A 41 -35.31 15.58 6.07
C LEU A 41 -34.76 16.13 4.73
N GLN A 42 -35.42 17.12 4.13
CA GLN A 42 -34.90 17.81 2.95
C GLN A 42 -33.75 18.78 3.26
N GLN A 43 -33.75 19.38 4.44
CA GLN A 43 -32.77 20.41 4.81
C GLN A 43 -31.59 19.88 5.63
N GLN A 44 -31.76 18.74 6.31
CA GLN A 44 -30.80 18.19 7.25
C GLN A 44 -30.49 16.73 6.95
N SER A 45 -29.21 16.36 7.07
CA SER A 45 -28.81 14.96 7.02
C SER A 45 -29.10 14.29 8.37
N ILE A 46 -30.16 13.49 8.44
CA ILE A 46 -30.57 12.77 9.65
C ILE A 46 -29.91 11.39 9.71
N ASP A 47 -29.41 11.00 10.89
CA ASP A 47 -28.77 9.71 11.11
C ASP A 47 -29.76 8.64 11.58
N LEU A 48 -30.82 9.01 12.29
CA LEU A 48 -31.83 8.11 12.84
C LEU A 48 -33.16 8.85 13.01
N ILE A 49 -34.26 8.16 12.78
CA ILE A 49 -35.63 8.64 13.02
C ILE A 49 -36.22 7.85 14.18
N LEU A 50 -36.78 8.56 15.17
CA LEU A 50 -37.69 8.04 16.18
C LEU A 50 -39.07 8.49 15.79
N GLN A 51 -39.97 7.55 15.50
CA GLN A 51 -41.30 7.85 15.00
C GLN A 51 -42.37 7.31 15.92
N ASP A 52 -43.27 8.17 16.39
CA ASP A 52 -44.49 7.73 17.03
C ASP A 52 -45.47 7.10 16.01
N MET A 53 -46.19 6.10 16.46
CA MET A 53 -47.19 5.44 15.64
C MET A 53 -48.58 6.10 15.71
N ASN A 54 -48.87 6.90 16.71
CA ASN A 54 -50.17 7.53 16.92
C ASN A 54 -50.03 9.06 16.78
N PHE A 55 -50.57 9.61 15.71
CA PHE A 55 -50.62 11.04 15.43
C PHE A 55 -52.07 11.49 15.48
N ALA A 56 -52.62 11.78 16.57
CA ALA A 56 -53.80 12.60 16.85
C ALA A 56 -54.42 12.23 18.19
N GLN A 57 -54.82 13.21 18.97
CA GLN A 57 -55.58 12.99 20.22
C GLN A 57 -56.88 12.29 19.93
N GLY A 58 -56.92 10.97 20.29
CA GLY A 58 -58.13 10.18 20.19
C GLY A 58 -58.11 9.05 19.13
N GLU A 59 -57.20 8.99 18.22
CA GLU A 59 -57.06 7.87 17.28
C GLU A 59 -56.03 6.83 17.78
N MET A 60 -56.53 5.68 18.20
CA MET A 60 -55.72 4.54 18.62
C MET A 60 -55.42 3.55 17.44
N SER A 61 -55.69 3.99 16.20
CA SER A 61 -55.62 3.05 15.05
C SER A 61 -54.23 2.85 14.48
N GLY A 62 -53.26 3.75 14.73
CA GLY A 62 -51.89 3.69 14.19
C GLY A 62 -51.76 3.79 12.66
N VAL A 63 -52.85 4.03 11.93
CA VAL A 63 -52.88 4.03 10.46
C VAL A 63 -51.99 5.15 9.90
N GLN A 64 -52.10 6.34 10.46
CA GLN A 64 -51.31 7.48 10.00
C GLN A 64 -49.80 7.27 10.24
N GLY A 65 -49.42 6.69 11.38
CA GLY A 65 -48.02 6.34 11.66
C GLY A 65 -47.49 5.30 10.69
N LYS A 66 -48.32 4.33 10.32
CA LYS A 66 -47.98 3.29 9.32
C LYS A 66 -47.78 3.90 7.94
N GLU A 67 -48.65 4.78 7.50
CA GLU A 67 -48.50 5.50 6.20
C GLU A 67 -47.24 6.35 6.16
N LEU A 68 -46.96 7.10 7.22
CA LEU A 68 -45.75 7.90 7.33
C LEU A 68 -44.48 7.03 7.28
N PHE A 69 -44.50 5.88 7.99
CA PHE A 69 -43.38 4.94 7.97
C PHE A 69 -43.07 4.45 6.55
N TYR A 70 -44.09 4.02 5.78
CA TYR A 70 -43.88 3.56 4.42
C TYR A 70 -43.37 4.68 3.50
N GLN A 71 -43.83 5.91 3.68
CA GLN A 71 -43.31 7.06 2.95
C GLN A 71 -41.85 7.35 3.28
N LEU A 72 -41.48 7.33 4.57
CA LEU A 72 -40.11 7.54 5.03
C LEU A 72 -39.16 6.45 4.51
N ARG A 73 -39.63 5.19 4.47
CA ARG A 73 -38.83 4.08 3.92
C ARG A 73 -38.66 4.15 2.41
N SER A 74 -39.67 4.65 1.68
CA SER A 74 -39.59 4.88 0.24
C SER A 74 -38.63 6.02 -0.11
N ASP A 75 -38.77 7.16 0.58
CA ASP A 75 -38.04 8.38 0.26
C ASP A 75 -36.62 8.37 0.82
N HIS A 76 -36.40 7.72 1.97
CA HIS A 76 -35.14 7.69 2.72
C HIS A 76 -34.76 6.28 3.19
N PRO A 77 -34.52 5.31 2.28
CA PRO A 77 -34.30 3.91 2.63
C PRO A 77 -33.03 3.66 3.47
N SER A 78 -32.09 4.57 3.47
CA SER A 78 -30.82 4.47 4.24
C SER A 78 -30.91 4.96 5.67
N ILE A 79 -31.99 5.66 6.04
CA ILE A 79 -32.15 6.20 7.40
C ILE A 79 -32.88 5.14 8.24
N PRO A 80 -32.29 4.64 9.35
CA PRO A 80 -32.96 3.71 10.23
C PRO A 80 -34.12 4.41 10.97
N VAL A 81 -35.23 3.67 11.09
CA VAL A 81 -36.44 4.14 11.80
C VAL A 81 -36.68 3.23 12.99
N VAL A 82 -36.75 3.80 14.18
CA VAL A 82 -37.17 3.16 15.42
C VAL A 82 -38.56 3.67 15.77
N LEU A 83 -39.50 2.72 15.98
CA LEU A 83 -40.90 3.05 16.24
C LEU A 83 -41.15 3.21 17.73
N LEU A 84 -41.90 4.24 18.11
CA LEU A 84 -42.42 4.42 19.45
C LEU A 84 -43.92 4.00 19.44
N THR A 85 -44.33 3.09 20.29
CA THR A 85 -45.70 2.55 20.25
C THR A 85 -46.28 2.29 21.64
N ALA A 86 -47.59 2.45 21.81
CA ALA A 86 -48.31 1.93 22.98
C ALA A 86 -48.53 0.43 22.82
N TRP A 87 -48.61 -0.33 23.94
CA TRP A 87 -48.66 -1.80 24.01
C TRP A 87 -49.78 -2.49 23.21
N THR A 88 -50.74 -1.74 22.66
CA THR A 88 -52.01 -2.26 22.10
C THR A 88 -51.94 -2.83 20.68
N HIS A 89 -50.78 -2.73 19.94
CA HIS A 89 -50.71 -3.08 18.51
C HIS A 89 -49.49 -3.91 18.13
N LEU A 90 -49.23 -5.00 18.84
CA LEU A 90 -48.05 -5.85 18.61
C LEU A 90 -48.00 -6.43 17.21
N ASP A 91 -49.15 -6.82 16.62
CA ASP A 91 -49.23 -7.38 15.27
C ASP A 91 -48.79 -6.36 14.19
N MET A 92 -49.15 -5.08 14.35
CA MET A 92 -48.74 -3.99 13.46
C MET A 92 -47.24 -3.73 13.55
N VAL A 93 -46.66 -3.78 14.74
CA VAL A 93 -45.22 -3.60 14.96
C VAL A 93 -44.43 -4.70 14.27
N VAL A 94 -44.86 -5.95 14.36
CA VAL A 94 -44.24 -7.09 13.69
C VAL A 94 -44.31 -6.92 12.16
N GLU A 95 -45.40 -6.40 11.61
CA GLU A 95 -45.53 -6.10 10.20
C GLU A 95 -44.52 -5.01 9.77
N LEU A 96 -44.40 -3.92 10.54
CA LEU A 96 -43.52 -2.82 10.22
C LEU A 96 -42.03 -3.16 10.37
N VAL A 97 -41.66 -4.02 11.33
CA VAL A 97 -40.32 -4.57 11.45
C VAL A 97 -39.97 -5.42 10.21
N LYS A 98 -40.90 -6.26 9.75
CA LYS A 98 -40.75 -7.01 8.49
C LYS A 98 -40.68 -6.08 7.28
N ALA A 99 -41.31 -4.92 7.31
CA ALA A 99 -41.28 -3.90 6.28
C ALA A 99 -40.01 -2.99 6.36
N GLY A 100 -39.12 -3.24 7.34
CA GLY A 100 -37.82 -2.57 7.43
C GLY A 100 -37.69 -1.51 8.54
N ALA A 101 -38.60 -1.47 9.52
CA ALA A 101 -38.31 -0.76 10.78
C ALA A 101 -37.15 -1.44 11.48
N THR A 102 -36.22 -0.65 12.02
CA THR A 102 -34.99 -1.18 12.61
C THR A 102 -35.25 -1.80 13.97
N ASP A 103 -36.12 -1.17 14.76
CA ASP A 103 -36.53 -1.65 16.08
C ASP A 103 -37.81 -0.92 16.52
N TYR A 104 -38.35 -1.31 17.67
CA TYR A 104 -39.46 -0.62 18.31
C TYR A 104 -39.30 -0.50 19.82
N ILE A 105 -39.91 0.53 20.40
CA ILE A 105 -39.88 0.83 21.82
C ILE A 105 -41.33 1.08 22.31
N ALA A 106 -41.73 0.37 23.34
CA ALA A 106 -43.03 0.58 23.94
C ALA A 106 -43.06 1.81 24.85
N LYS A 107 -44.16 2.57 24.81
CA LYS A 107 -44.48 3.65 25.75
C LYS A 107 -45.26 3.08 26.97
N PRO A 108 -44.91 3.40 28.23
CA PRO A 108 -43.76 4.22 28.66
C PRO A 108 -42.45 3.41 28.50
N TRP A 109 -41.36 4.10 28.07
CA TRP A 109 -40.07 3.48 27.87
C TRP A 109 -39.17 3.59 29.11
N ASP A 110 -38.18 2.70 29.13
CA ASP A 110 -37.00 2.84 29.99
C ASP A 110 -35.91 3.59 29.24
N ASP A 111 -35.37 4.64 29.87
CA ASP A 111 -34.38 5.54 29.24
C ASP A 111 -33.09 4.78 28.82
N GLN A 112 -32.65 3.83 29.65
CA GLN A 112 -31.43 3.07 29.35
C GLN A 112 -31.63 2.12 28.15
N ARG A 113 -32.79 1.51 28.05
CA ARG A 113 -33.17 0.67 26.91
C ARG A 113 -33.27 1.51 25.64
N LEU A 114 -33.92 2.68 25.70
CA LEU A 114 -34.04 3.59 24.56
C LEU A 114 -32.66 4.04 24.06
N LEU A 115 -31.80 4.49 24.96
CA LEU A 115 -30.43 4.91 24.63
C LEU A 115 -29.60 3.77 24.01
N THR A 116 -29.73 2.57 24.56
CA THR A 116 -29.02 1.39 24.04
C THR A 116 -29.48 1.03 22.62
N THR A 117 -30.80 1.05 22.39
CA THR A 117 -31.39 0.79 21.06
C THR A 117 -30.90 1.80 20.03
N VAL A 118 -30.94 3.10 20.37
CA VAL A 118 -30.49 4.18 19.49
C VAL A 118 -28.98 4.04 19.19
N ALA A 119 -28.16 3.81 20.21
CA ALA A 119 -26.71 3.64 20.04
C ALA A 119 -26.37 2.44 19.14
N ASN A 120 -27.02 1.29 19.35
CA ASN A 120 -26.84 0.07 18.54
C ASN A 120 -27.26 0.32 17.09
N THR A 121 -28.42 0.95 16.88
CA THR A 121 -28.93 1.29 15.55
C THR A 121 -27.97 2.19 14.76
N LEU A 122 -27.44 3.23 15.40
CA LEU A 122 -26.46 4.14 14.80
C LEU A 122 -25.13 3.42 14.49
N LYS A 123 -24.70 2.50 15.35
CA LYS A 123 -23.49 1.70 15.14
C LYS A 123 -23.65 0.75 13.94
N ILE A 124 -24.79 0.08 13.83
CA ILE A 124 -25.09 -0.82 12.70
C ILE A 124 -25.09 -0.02 11.40
N LYS A 125 -25.76 1.15 11.35
CA LYS A 125 -25.74 2.03 10.18
C LYS A 125 -24.31 2.39 9.77
N GLN A 126 -23.48 2.81 10.74
CA GLN A 126 -22.09 3.17 10.47
C GLN A 126 -21.28 2.01 9.90
N LEU A 127 -21.42 0.80 10.44
CA LEU A 127 -20.74 -0.40 9.94
C LEU A 127 -21.21 -0.75 8.52
N THR A 128 -22.51 -0.66 8.25
CA THR A 128 -23.08 -0.92 6.92
C THR A 128 -22.57 0.09 5.88
N GLU A 129 -22.53 1.38 6.24
CA GLU A 129 -21.95 2.42 5.35
C GLU A 129 -20.46 2.22 5.08
N GLN A 130 -19.70 1.79 6.09
CA GLN A 130 -18.28 1.46 5.93
C GLN A 130 -18.07 0.26 5.00
N ASN A 131 -18.87 -0.79 5.17
CA ASN A 131 -18.81 -1.97 4.29
C ASN A 131 -19.16 -1.63 2.84
N LEU A 132 -20.25 -0.88 2.62
CA LEU A 132 -20.63 -0.44 1.27
C LEU A 132 -19.58 0.43 0.60
N LYS A 133 -18.91 1.32 1.36
CA LYS A 133 -17.78 2.11 0.86
C LYS A 133 -16.59 1.23 0.50
N ALA A 134 -16.29 0.23 1.33
CA ALA A 134 -15.21 -0.72 1.07
C ALA A 134 -15.50 -1.57 -0.19
N GLU A 135 -16.73 -2.07 -0.34
CA GLU A 135 -17.17 -2.84 -1.51
C GLU A 135 -17.10 -2.01 -2.81
N ARG A 136 -17.61 -0.77 -2.79
CA ARG A 136 -17.50 0.16 -3.93
C ARG A 136 -16.05 0.41 -4.32
N LYS A 137 -15.19 0.69 -3.34
CA LYS A 137 -13.75 0.90 -3.55
C LYS A 137 -13.10 -0.37 -4.15
N GLN A 138 -13.51 -1.55 -3.70
CA GLN A 138 -13.02 -2.81 -4.25
C GLN A 138 -13.49 -3.03 -5.69
N GLN A 139 -14.76 -2.72 -6.01
CA GLN A 139 -15.28 -2.80 -7.38
C GLN A 139 -14.60 -1.81 -8.33
N GLU A 140 -14.37 -0.57 -7.89
CA GLU A 140 -13.62 0.44 -8.64
C GLU A 140 -12.18 -0.05 -8.91
N ARG A 141 -11.50 -0.63 -7.91
CA ARG A 141 -10.17 -1.24 -8.07
C ARG A 141 -10.17 -2.35 -9.11
N LEU A 142 -11.12 -3.27 -9.05
CA LEU A 142 -11.26 -4.34 -10.04
C LEU A 142 -11.50 -3.79 -11.45
N GLY A 143 -12.26 -2.70 -11.58
CA GLY A 143 -12.51 -2.00 -12.85
C GLY A 143 -11.26 -1.36 -13.45
N LEU A 144 -10.38 -0.77 -12.62
CA LEU A 144 -9.14 -0.12 -13.06
C LEU A 144 -8.15 -1.09 -13.73
N PHE A 145 -8.13 -2.33 -13.27
CA PHE A 145 -7.21 -3.37 -13.76
C PHE A 145 -7.88 -4.39 -14.70
N ALA A 146 -9.18 -4.21 -14.99
CA ALA A 146 -9.92 -5.11 -15.86
C ALA A 146 -9.28 -5.18 -17.26
N GLY A 147 -9.01 -6.38 -17.75
CA GLY A 147 -8.38 -6.62 -19.04
C GLY A 147 -6.90 -6.23 -19.14
N LYS A 148 -6.24 -5.91 -18.02
CA LYS A 148 -4.80 -5.64 -17.96
C LYS A 148 -4.04 -6.86 -17.43
N ASP A 149 -2.86 -7.09 -17.99
CA ASP A 149 -1.95 -8.14 -17.52
C ASP A 149 -1.03 -7.57 -16.43
N LEU A 150 -1.25 -8.00 -15.19
CA LEU A 150 -0.43 -7.60 -14.05
C LEU A 150 0.75 -8.54 -13.81
N CYS A 151 0.99 -9.52 -14.69
CA CYS A 151 2.12 -10.46 -14.62
C CYS A 151 2.22 -11.18 -13.27
N GLY A 152 1.08 -11.49 -12.65
CA GLY A 152 1.02 -12.19 -11.36
C GLY A 152 1.42 -11.33 -10.14
N LEU A 153 1.50 -10.01 -10.26
CA LEU A 153 1.77 -9.13 -9.13
C LEU A 153 0.61 -9.16 -8.13
N VAL A 154 0.95 -9.39 -6.86
CA VAL A 154 0.03 -9.39 -5.72
C VAL A 154 0.25 -8.12 -4.91
N PHE A 155 -0.84 -7.39 -4.65
CA PHE A 155 -0.83 -6.16 -3.85
C PHE A 155 -2.23 -5.86 -3.30
N THR A 156 -2.26 -5.10 -2.23
CA THR A 156 -3.49 -4.56 -1.59
C THR A 156 -3.33 -3.10 -1.20
N SER A 157 -2.09 -2.64 -1.05
CA SER A 157 -1.80 -1.26 -0.66
C SER A 157 -2.21 -0.24 -1.71
N THR A 158 -2.68 0.92 -1.26
CA THR A 158 -3.02 2.05 -2.13
C THR A 158 -1.80 2.60 -2.88
N ALA A 159 -0.61 2.51 -2.28
CA ALA A 159 0.63 2.96 -2.89
C ALA A 159 0.97 2.14 -4.15
N MET A 160 0.84 0.80 -4.09
CA MET A 160 1.03 -0.06 -5.26
C MET A 160 -0.06 0.12 -6.30
N GLU A 161 -1.30 0.34 -5.87
CA GLU A 161 -2.42 0.62 -6.78
C GLU A 161 -2.16 1.87 -7.62
N GLN A 162 -1.76 2.97 -7.00
CA GLN A 162 -1.43 4.22 -7.69
C GLN A 162 -0.25 4.06 -8.65
N LEU A 163 0.80 3.36 -8.22
CA LEU A 163 1.97 3.08 -9.04
C LEU A 163 1.61 2.24 -10.27
N LEU A 164 0.83 1.17 -10.09
CA LEU A 164 0.39 0.30 -11.19
C LEU A 164 -0.56 1.02 -12.14
N HIS A 165 -1.46 1.86 -11.63
CA HIS A 165 -2.31 2.70 -12.48
C HIS A 165 -1.46 3.61 -13.38
N MET A 166 -0.46 4.29 -12.82
CA MET A 166 0.48 5.13 -13.57
C MET A 166 1.28 4.28 -14.59
N ALA A 167 1.78 3.11 -14.19
CA ALA A 167 2.49 2.19 -15.08
C ALA A 167 1.62 1.76 -16.27
N LEU A 168 0.35 1.42 -16.03
CA LEU A 168 -0.59 1.04 -17.09
C LEU A 168 -0.93 2.18 -18.04
N GLN A 169 -1.02 3.43 -17.55
CA GLN A 169 -1.18 4.61 -18.41
C GLN A 169 0.03 4.84 -19.30
N LEU A 170 1.24 4.57 -18.80
CA LEU A 170 2.50 4.72 -19.55
C LEU A 170 2.78 3.55 -20.48
N ALA A 171 2.21 2.38 -20.24
CA ALA A 171 2.50 1.16 -20.99
C ALA A 171 2.33 1.30 -22.52
N PRO A 172 1.26 1.94 -23.07
CA PRO A 172 1.09 2.11 -24.52
C PRO A 172 2.07 3.09 -25.19
N SER A 173 2.78 3.91 -24.40
CA SER A 173 3.75 4.88 -24.91
C SER A 173 5.12 4.21 -25.17
N ASN A 174 5.96 4.85 -25.99
CA ASN A 174 7.37 4.47 -26.16
C ASN A 174 8.30 5.28 -25.25
N ALA A 175 7.76 6.05 -24.29
CA ALA A 175 8.57 6.86 -23.38
C ALA A 175 9.52 5.97 -22.56
N ALA A 176 10.73 6.46 -22.34
CA ALA A 176 11.66 5.85 -21.40
C ALA A 176 11.13 6.00 -19.96
N VAL A 177 11.20 4.93 -19.20
CA VAL A 177 10.72 4.90 -17.81
C VAL A 177 11.87 4.52 -16.89
N LEU A 178 12.07 5.32 -15.84
CA LEU A 178 13.00 5.02 -14.76
C LEU A 178 12.24 4.53 -13.53
N ILE A 179 12.52 3.29 -13.11
CA ILE A 179 11.92 2.70 -11.91
C ILE A 179 12.92 2.82 -10.77
N THR A 180 12.59 3.56 -9.74
CA THR A 180 13.43 3.71 -8.53
C THR A 180 12.85 2.96 -7.35
N GLY A 181 13.69 2.50 -6.43
CA GLY A 181 13.27 1.80 -5.22
C GLY A 181 14.36 0.91 -4.67
N GLU A 182 14.19 0.50 -3.41
CA GLU A 182 15.17 -0.35 -2.72
C GLU A 182 15.39 -1.70 -3.41
N ASN A 183 16.51 -2.37 -3.06
CA ASN A 183 16.79 -3.72 -3.56
C ASN A 183 15.73 -4.72 -3.08
N GLY A 184 15.32 -5.63 -3.97
CA GLY A 184 14.32 -6.64 -3.66
C GLY A 184 12.87 -6.13 -3.58
N SER A 185 12.60 -4.84 -3.88
CA SER A 185 11.25 -4.26 -3.82
C SER A 185 10.29 -4.78 -4.90
N GLY A 186 10.80 -5.33 -6.01
CA GLY A 186 10.01 -5.87 -7.13
C GLY A 186 10.01 -5.01 -8.40
N LYS A 187 11.04 -4.18 -8.63
CA LYS A 187 11.17 -3.30 -9.81
C LYS A 187 11.03 -4.04 -11.15
N GLU A 188 11.55 -5.25 -11.23
CA GLU A 188 11.46 -6.11 -12.43
C GLU A 188 9.99 -6.46 -12.76
N GLY A 189 9.14 -6.71 -11.75
CA GLY A 189 7.71 -6.97 -11.95
C GLY A 189 6.99 -5.77 -12.59
N ILE A 190 7.33 -4.55 -12.18
CA ILE A 190 6.77 -3.33 -12.80
C ILE A 190 7.20 -3.19 -14.27
N ALA A 191 8.45 -3.53 -14.59
CA ALA A 191 8.94 -3.54 -15.97
C ALA A 191 8.19 -4.59 -16.83
N GLN A 192 7.88 -5.77 -16.27
CA GLN A 192 7.06 -6.78 -16.94
C GLN A 192 5.64 -6.26 -17.22
N VAL A 193 4.98 -5.62 -16.24
CA VAL A 193 3.64 -5.02 -16.42
C VAL A 193 3.65 -3.96 -17.51
N LEU A 194 4.65 -3.07 -17.50
CA LEU A 194 4.82 -2.05 -18.55
C LEU A 194 4.93 -2.68 -19.94
N HIS A 195 5.70 -3.75 -20.09
CA HIS A 195 5.89 -4.45 -21.35
C HIS A 195 4.62 -5.20 -21.78
N ALA A 196 4.01 -6.00 -20.89
CA ALA A 196 2.85 -6.85 -21.17
C ALA A 196 1.61 -6.03 -21.60
N ASN A 197 1.52 -4.76 -21.20
CA ASN A 197 0.43 -3.85 -21.59
C ASN A 197 0.85 -2.82 -22.64
N SER A 198 2.03 -2.99 -23.26
CA SER A 198 2.55 -2.10 -24.29
C SER A 198 2.09 -2.52 -25.71
N LYS A 199 2.36 -1.64 -26.69
CA LYS A 199 2.22 -1.97 -28.11
C LYS A 199 3.20 -3.06 -28.56
N ARG A 200 4.27 -3.30 -27.78
CA ARG A 200 5.34 -4.28 -28.04
C ARG A 200 5.19 -5.59 -27.21
N LYS A 201 4.00 -5.85 -26.66
CA LYS A 201 3.76 -7.02 -25.76
C LYS A 201 4.03 -8.38 -26.38
N GLN A 202 4.02 -8.48 -27.70
CA GLN A 202 4.34 -9.73 -28.43
C GLN A 202 5.80 -9.80 -28.90
N GLN A 203 6.57 -8.74 -28.67
CA GLN A 203 7.99 -8.66 -28.97
C GLN A 203 8.82 -9.04 -27.76
N PRO A 204 10.13 -9.31 -27.90
CA PRO A 204 10.94 -9.73 -26.78
C PRO A 204 11.07 -8.66 -25.68
N LEU A 205 11.01 -9.09 -24.42
CA LEU A 205 11.47 -8.33 -23.25
C LEU A 205 12.82 -8.89 -22.82
N ILE A 206 13.88 -8.19 -23.18
CA ILE A 206 15.25 -8.57 -22.80
C ILE A 206 15.61 -7.87 -21.49
N LYS A 207 16.14 -8.62 -20.52
CA LYS A 207 16.50 -8.13 -19.19
C LYS A 207 18.01 -8.22 -19.02
N VAL A 208 18.62 -7.15 -18.49
CA VAL A 208 20.05 -7.08 -18.21
C VAL A 208 20.26 -6.45 -16.84
N ASN A 209 21.01 -7.12 -15.96
CA ASN A 209 21.43 -6.58 -14.68
C ASN A 209 22.87 -6.03 -14.84
N MET A 210 23.04 -4.71 -14.64
CA MET A 210 24.32 -4.02 -14.82
C MET A 210 25.32 -4.28 -13.69
N GLY A 211 24.86 -4.82 -12.56
CA GLY A 211 25.73 -5.21 -11.44
C GLY A 211 26.25 -6.64 -11.51
N ALA A 212 25.81 -7.43 -12.49
CA ALA A 212 26.11 -8.87 -12.55
C ALA A 212 27.48 -9.20 -13.18
N LEU A 213 28.07 -8.28 -13.94
CA LEU A 213 29.31 -8.50 -14.70
C LEU A 213 30.31 -7.35 -14.51
N PRO A 214 31.64 -7.61 -14.65
CA PRO A 214 32.62 -6.55 -14.76
C PRO A 214 32.33 -5.59 -15.92
N ALA A 215 32.75 -4.33 -15.79
CA ALA A 215 32.39 -3.24 -16.71
C ALA A 215 32.70 -3.55 -18.19
N ASP A 216 33.88 -4.11 -18.49
CA ASP A 216 34.28 -4.44 -19.85
C ASP A 216 33.40 -5.54 -20.47
N LEU A 217 33.03 -6.54 -19.69
CA LEU A 217 32.14 -7.60 -20.13
C LEU A 217 30.69 -7.10 -20.26
N MET A 218 30.30 -6.12 -19.47
CA MET A 218 28.97 -5.53 -19.55
C MET A 218 28.76 -4.77 -20.86
N GLU A 219 29.77 -4.04 -21.35
CA GLU A 219 29.69 -3.38 -22.67
C GLU A 219 29.57 -4.40 -23.80
N ALA A 220 30.34 -5.50 -23.75
CA ALA A 220 30.25 -6.59 -24.72
C ALA A 220 28.88 -7.30 -24.67
N GLU A 221 28.28 -7.42 -23.48
CA GLU A 221 26.93 -7.98 -23.31
C GLU A 221 25.86 -7.07 -23.93
N LEU A 222 25.95 -5.76 -23.69
CA LEU A 222 24.96 -4.80 -24.18
C LEU A 222 25.04 -4.58 -25.69
N PHE A 223 26.23 -4.28 -26.19
CA PHE A 223 26.44 -3.83 -27.57
C PHE A 223 26.91 -4.94 -28.50
N GLY A 224 27.31 -6.11 -27.94
CA GLY A 224 27.92 -7.17 -28.71
C GLY A 224 29.43 -6.96 -28.95
N ALA A 225 30.10 -7.98 -29.44
CA ALA A 225 31.51 -7.94 -29.73
C ALA A 225 31.84 -8.79 -30.98
N GLU A 226 32.77 -8.31 -31.78
CA GLU A 226 33.38 -9.13 -32.85
C GLU A 226 34.49 -10.00 -32.28
N ALA A 227 34.82 -11.08 -33.01
CA ALA A 227 35.93 -11.92 -32.63
C ALA A 227 37.24 -11.10 -32.56
N GLY A 228 37.99 -11.26 -31.47
CA GLY A 228 39.22 -10.49 -31.22
C GLY A 228 39.02 -9.09 -30.57
N ALA A 229 37.80 -8.68 -30.27
CA ALA A 229 37.52 -7.37 -29.70
C ALA A 229 38.13 -7.13 -28.30
N TYR A 230 38.32 -8.19 -27.52
CA TYR A 230 38.97 -8.17 -26.20
C TYR A 230 39.66 -9.52 -25.91
N SER A 231 40.54 -9.59 -24.92
CA SER A 231 41.19 -10.84 -24.50
C SER A 231 40.15 -11.88 -24.08
N GLY A 232 40.04 -12.98 -24.89
CA GLY A 232 39.02 -14.01 -24.70
C GLY A 232 37.82 -13.95 -25.64
N ALA A 233 37.68 -12.94 -26.49
CA ALA A 233 36.63 -12.87 -27.52
C ALA A 233 36.97 -13.78 -28.73
N THR A 234 36.75 -15.09 -28.58
CA THR A 234 37.05 -16.06 -29.64
C THR A 234 36.00 -16.14 -30.75
N LYS A 235 34.78 -15.65 -30.50
CA LYS A 235 33.64 -15.65 -31.42
C LYS A 235 32.88 -14.32 -31.37
N THR A 236 32.26 -13.97 -32.48
CA THR A 236 31.32 -12.85 -32.54
C THR A 236 30.14 -13.13 -31.63
N ARG A 237 29.76 -12.14 -30.84
CA ARG A 237 28.62 -12.18 -29.88
C ARG A 237 27.61 -11.12 -30.22
N ILE A 238 26.33 -11.50 -30.34
CA ILE A 238 25.19 -10.59 -30.51
C ILE A 238 24.92 -9.90 -29.19
N GLY A 239 24.77 -8.56 -29.21
CA GLY A 239 24.46 -7.77 -28.04
C GLY A 239 22.98 -7.78 -27.67
N ARG A 240 22.70 -7.34 -26.45
CA ARG A 240 21.33 -7.27 -25.93
C ARG A 240 20.46 -6.24 -26.65
N PHE A 241 21.06 -5.17 -27.20
CA PHE A 241 20.35 -4.21 -28.05
C PHE A 241 19.86 -4.85 -29.36
N GLU A 242 20.69 -5.66 -30.01
CA GLU A 242 20.27 -6.39 -31.21
C GLU A 242 19.20 -7.43 -30.89
N ALA A 243 19.34 -8.14 -29.76
CA ALA A 243 18.35 -9.16 -29.33
C ALA A 243 17.01 -8.53 -28.92
N ALA A 244 17.01 -7.25 -28.54
CA ALA A 244 15.80 -6.52 -28.15
C ALA A 244 15.19 -5.71 -29.29
N ASP A 245 15.70 -5.79 -30.50
CA ASP A 245 15.20 -5.00 -31.63
C ASP A 245 13.70 -5.23 -31.89
N GLY A 246 12.95 -4.16 -32.06
CA GLY A 246 11.48 -4.15 -32.13
C GLY A 246 10.78 -4.32 -30.77
N GLY A 247 11.51 -4.71 -29.73
CA GLY A 247 11.01 -5.07 -28.41
C GLY A 247 11.29 -4.05 -27.31
N THR A 248 11.55 -4.56 -26.12
CA THR A 248 11.83 -3.77 -24.90
C THR A 248 13.11 -4.29 -24.24
N LEU A 249 14.00 -3.38 -23.84
CA LEU A 249 15.18 -3.69 -23.05
C LEU A 249 15.00 -3.13 -21.64
N PHE A 250 15.06 -4.01 -20.65
CA PHE A 250 15.03 -3.66 -19.24
C PHE A 250 16.47 -3.64 -18.69
N LEU A 251 16.91 -2.51 -18.22
CA LEU A 251 18.24 -2.26 -17.66
C LEU A 251 18.14 -2.12 -16.14
N ASP A 252 18.44 -3.21 -15.42
CA ASP A 252 18.43 -3.16 -13.94
C ASP A 252 19.78 -2.68 -13.42
N GLU A 253 19.75 -1.95 -12.30
CA GLU A 253 20.93 -1.35 -11.65
C GLU A 253 21.75 -0.43 -12.58
N ILE A 254 21.06 0.43 -13.36
CA ILE A 254 21.66 1.31 -14.37
C ILE A 254 22.78 2.21 -13.81
N GLY A 255 22.77 2.51 -12.50
CA GLY A 255 23.81 3.28 -11.83
C GLY A 255 25.20 2.64 -11.86
N ASN A 256 25.29 1.32 -12.13
CA ASN A 256 26.57 0.58 -12.18
C ASN A 256 27.23 0.59 -13.57
N LEU A 257 26.59 1.20 -14.58
CA LEU A 257 27.16 1.27 -15.93
C LEU A 257 28.37 2.21 -15.96
N SER A 258 29.47 1.76 -16.58
CA SER A 258 30.69 2.58 -16.75
C SER A 258 30.41 3.86 -17.54
N LEU A 259 31.23 4.91 -17.34
CA LEU A 259 31.06 6.17 -18.08
C LEU A 259 31.18 5.96 -19.62
N SER A 260 32.02 5.02 -20.09
CA SER A 260 32.10 4.65 -21.52
C SER A 260 30.79 3.95 -21.98
N GLY A 261 30.27 3.04 -21.20
CA GLY A 261 28.97 2.40 -21.47
C GLY A 261 27.82 3.41 -21.46
N GLN A 262 27.86 4.41 -20.56
CA GLN A 262 26.85 5.49 -20.52
C GLN A 262 26.87 6.35 -21.80
N MET A 263 28.05 6.65 -22.35
CA MET A 263 28.17 7.38 -23.62
C MET A 263 27.60 6.59 -24.79
N LYS A 264 27.92 5.30 -24.89
CA LYS A 264 27.36 4.41 -25.93
C LYS A 264 25.86 4.28 -25.80
N LEU A 265 25.35 4.09 -24.58
CA LEU A 265 23.91 4.03 -24.30
C LEU A 265 23.21 5.31 -24.73
N LEU A 266 23.77 6.48 -24.42
CA LEU A 266 23.22 7.77 -24.82
C LEU A 266 23.11 7.88 -26.36
N ARG A 267 24.11 7.44 -27.11
CA ARG A 267 24.07 7.41 -28.59
C ARG A 267 22.91 6.55 -29.09
N VAL A 268 22.74 5.33 -28.54
CA VAL A 268 21.61 4.46 -28.92
C VAL A 268 20.27 5.11 -28.61
N LEU A 269 20.13 5.76 -27.44
CA LEU A 269 18.89 6.43 -27.05
C LEU A 269 18.56 7.67 -27.92
N GLN A 270 19.57 8.32 -28.51
CA GLN A 270 19.40 9.51 -29.36
C GLN A 270 19.11 9.16 -30.81
N THR A 271 19.89 8.24 -31.38
CA THR A 271 19.90 7.94 -32.83
C THR A 271 19.35 6.55 -33.17
N GLY A 272 19.24 5.65 -32.20
CA GLY A 272 18.97 4.23 -32.42
C GLY A 272 20.20 3.46 -32.98
N GLU A 273 21.39 4.07 -32.96
CA GLU A 273 22.57 3.52 -33.60
C GLU A 273 23.66 3.16 -32.60
N PHE A 274 24.36 2.07 -32.88
CA PHE A 274 25.54 1.65 -32.10
C PHE A 274 26.49 0.80 -32.97
N GLU A 275 27.63 0.50 -32.40
CA GLU A 275 28.65 -0.36 -33.00
C GLU A 275 29.02 -1.47 -31.99
N ARG A 276 29.27 -2.69 -32.48
CA ARG A 276 29.83 -3.76 -31.65
C ARG A 276 31.24 -3.40 -31.21
N LEU A 277 31.68 -3.93 -30.09
CA LEU A 277 33.08 -3.83 -29.69
C LEU A 277 33.99 -4.44 -30.76
N GLY A 278 35.04 -3.73 -31.12
CA GLY A 278 35.97 -4.15 -32.17
C GLY A 278 35.44 -3.99 -33.61
N SER A 279 34.33 -3.32 -33.83
CA SER A 279 33.77 -3.06 -35.16
C SER A 279 33.50 -1.56 -35.34
N SER A 280 33.66 -1.07 -36.55
CA SER A 280 33.26 0.28 -37.01
C SER A 280 31.92 0.24 -37.78
N GLN A 281 31.28 -0.93 -37.90
CA GLN A 281 30.00 -1.08 -38.61
C GLN A 281 28.87 -0.55 -37.73
N THR A 282 28.24 0.53 -38.13
CA THR A 282 27.06 1.09 -37.48
C THR A 282 25.85 0.15 -37.70
N ARG A 283 25.13 -0.15 -36.63
CA ARG A 283 23.90 -0.92 -36.57
C ARG A 283 22.78 -0.05 -36.04
N LYS A 284 21.57 -0.27 -36.51
CA LYS A 284 20.38 0.48 -36.10
C LYS A 284 19.36 -0.46 -35.47
N VAL A 285 18.74 0.01 -34.36
CA VAL A 285 17.71 -0.73 -33.62
C VAL A 285 16.60 0.22 -33.17
N ASP A 286 15.39 -0.35 -33.03
CA ASP A 286 14.24 0.32 -32.41
C ASP A 286 13.84 -0.39 -31.12
N VAL A 287 14.36 0.07 -30.00
CA VAL A 287 14.17 -0.58 -28.69
C VAL A 287 13.54 0.40 -27.71
N ARG A 288 12.46 -0.03 -27.04
CA ARG A 288 11.94 0.69 -25.87
C ARG A 288 12.80 0.41 -24.66
N ILE A 289 13.22 1.46 -23.95
CA ILE A 289 14.04 1.32 -22.74
C ILE A 289 13.20 1.51 -21.48
N ILE A 290 13.39 0.58 -20.54
CA ILE A 290 12.92 0.69 -19.15
C ILE A 290 14.16 0.49 -18.27
N SER A 291 14.48 1.45 -17.42
CA SER A 291 15.64 1.40 -16.54
C SER A 291 15.21 1.26 -15.09
N ALA A 292 16.01 0.58 -14.27
CA ALA A 292 15.77 0.50 -12.84
C ALA A 292 17.05 0.78 -12.05
N THR A 293 16.91 1.35 -10.85
CA THR A 293 18.02 1.61 -9.93
C THR A 293 17.55 1.69 -8.48
N ASN A 294 18.42 1.32 -7.56
CA ASN A 294 18.32 1.63 -6.14
C ASN A 294 19.22 2.80 -5.72
N ALA A 295 20.13 3.25 -6.62
CA ALA A 295 21.08 4.32 -6.33
C ALA A 295 20.42 5.69 -6.46
N ASP A 296 20.91 6.65 -5.67
CA ASP A 296 20.63 8.06 -5.86
C ASP A 296 21.46 8.58 -7.04
N LEU A 297 20.82 8.62 -8.21
CA LEU A 297 21.46 9.12 -9.43
C LEU A 297 21.83 10.62 -9.35
N SER A 298 21.10 11.42 -8.55
CA SER A 298 21.43 12.83 -8.37
C SER A 298 22.77 12.99 -7.64
N HIS A 299 22.99 12.19 -6.60
CA HIS A 299 24.28 12.13 -5.93
C HIS A 299 25.39 11.60 -6.86
N ALA A 300 25.11 10.56 -7.65
CA ALA A 300 26.08 9.99 -8.61
C ALA A 300 26.47 10.99 -9.71
N ILE A 301 25.53 11.84 -10.18
CA ILE A 301 25.79 12.93 -11.13
C ILE A 301 26.75 13.97 -10.50
N ASN A 302 26.45 14.41 -9.29
CA ASN A 302 27.28 15.39 -8.59
C ASN A 302 28.71 14.88 -8.31
N ALA A 303 28.85 13.57 -8.07
CA ALA A 303 30.11 12.87 -7.87
C ALA A 303 30.84 12.54 -9.19
N GLY A 304 30.27 12.85 -10.36
CA GLY A 304 30.89 12.57 -11.69
C GLY A 304 30.84 11.07 -12.09
N HIS A 305 30.09 10.24 -11.39
CA HIS A 305 29.95 8.82 -11.69
C HIS A 305 28.80 8.51 -12.67
N PHE A 306 27.87 9.43 -12.84
CA PHE A 306 26.75 9.30 -13.78
C PHE A 306 26.58 10.59 -14.60
N ARG A 307 26.33 10.43 -15.90
CA ARG A 307 26.19 11.58 -16.83
C ARG A 307 24.80 12.18 -16.72
N GLN A 308 24.73 13.50 -16.62
CA GLN A 308 23.48 14.25 -16.53
C GLN A 308 22.65 14.17 -17.83
N ASP A 309 23.31 14.14 -19.01
CA ASP A 309 22.63 14.03 -20.30
C ASP A 309 21.93 12.68 -20.47
N LEU A 310 22.55 11.60 -20.04
CA LEU A 310 21.93 10.27 -20.02
C LEU A 310 20.75 10.22 -19.04
N TYR A 311 20.90 10.80 -17.85
CA TYR A 311 19.83 10.84 -16.85
C TYR A 311 18.54 11.43 -17.42
N TYR A 312 18.61 12.60 -18.07
CA TYR A 312 17.41 13.21 -18.68
C TYR A 312 16.82 12.39 -19.84
N ARG A 313 17.60 11.53 -20.46
CA ARG A 313 17.12 10.69 -21.56
C ARG A 313 16.43 9.42 -21.07
N ILE A 314 16.85 8.84 -19.94
CA ILE A 314 16.24 7.65 -19.34
C ILE A 314 15.13 8.00 -18.36
N ASN A 315 15.12 9.17 -17.77
CA ASN A 315 14.17 9.64 -16.78
C ASN A 315 13.13 10.60 -17.39
N VAL A 316 12.42 10.14 -18.43
CA VAL A 316 11.28 10.89 -18.99
C VAL A 316 10.09 10.81 -18.03
N VAL A 317 9.86 9.64 -17.46
CA VAL A 317 8.89 9.42 -16.38
C VAL A 317 9.52 8.53 -15.33
N GLN A 318 9.42 8.95 -14.06
CA GLN A 318 9.90 8.19 -12.92
C GLN A 318 8.74 7.48 -12.23
N LEU A 319 8.92 6.18 -11.97
CA LEU A 319 8.06 5.38 -11.11
C LEU A 319 8.82 5.00 -9.85
N HIS A 320 8.36 5.48 -8.70
CA HIS A 320 8.98 5.14 -7.42
C HIS A 320 8.25 3.97 -6.78
N LEU A 321 8.94 2.84 -6.64
CA LEU A 321 8.43 1.63 -6.00
C LEU A 321 8.71 1.68 -4.49
N PRO A 322 7.68 1.78 -3.63
CA PRO A 322 7.86 1.88 -2.19
C PRO A 322 8.51 0.62 -1.61
N ALA A 323 9.28 0.79 -0.54
CA ALA A 323 9.81 -0.32 0.22
C ALA A 323 8.67 -1.13 0.87
N LEU A 324 8.90 -2.41 1.16
CA LEU A 324 7.85 -3.29 1.70
C LEU A 324 7.31 -2.81 3.05
N LYS A 325 8.17 -2.20 3.89
CA LYS A 325 7.80 -1.57 5.16
C LYS A 325 6.80 -0.41 5.02
N ASP A 326 6.81 0.29 3.86
CA ASP A 326 5.94 1.43 3.57
C ASP A 326 4.61 1.00 2.92
N ARG A 327 4.44 -0.31 2.68
CA ARG A 327 3.23 -0.94 2.13
C ARG A 327 2.84 -2.20 2.92
N VAL A 328 2.67 -2.05 4.22
CA VAL A 328 2.42 -3.14 5.18
C VAL A 328 1.22 -4.01 4.79
N ASP A 329 0.20 -3.41 4.16
CA ASP A 329 -0.98 -4.14 3.69
C ASP A 329 -0.66 -5.21 2.64
N ASP A 330 0.46 -5.11 1.93
CA ASP A 330 0.88 -6.08 0.92
C ASP A 330 1.59 -7.30 1.52
N ILE A 331 2.11 -7.22 2.75
CA ILE A 331 2.98 -8.24 3.35
C ILE A 331 2.27 -9.58 3.47
N VAL A 332 1.10 -9.61 4.11
CA VAL A 332 0.35 -10.85 4.34
C VAL A 332 -0.17 -11.46 3.04
N PRO A 333 -0.76 -10.70 2.09
CA PRO A 333 -1.12 -11.21 0.77
C PRO A 333 0.06 -11.80 -0.01
N LEU A 334 1.21 -11.13 -0.01
CA LEU A 334 2.43 -11.63 -0.64
C LEU A 334 2.93 -12.92 0.02
N ALA A 335 2.96 -12.97 1.37
CA ALA A 335 3.35 -14.18 2.09
C ALA A 335 2.43 -15.36 1.76
N ARG A 336 1.12 -15.17 1.75
CA ARG A 336 0.15 -16.20 1.35
C ARG A 336 0.35 -16.66 -0.10
N HIS A 337 0.65 -15.73 -1.00
CA HIS A 337 0.98 -16.04 -2.38
C HIS A 337 2.24 -16.91 -2.48
N PHE A 338 3.31 -16.58 -1.75
CA PHE A 338 4.55 -17.36 -1.76
C PHE A 338 4.42 -18.73 -1.10
N LEU A 339 3.50 -18.86 -0.13
CA LEU A 339 3.15 -20.17 0.45
C LEU A 339 2.30 -21.03 -0.49
N ALA A 340 1.80 -20.47 -1.60
CA ALA A 340 1.07 -21.15 -2.67
C ALA A 340 -0.10 -22.04 -2.19
N GLY A 341 -0.72 -21.71 -1.06
CA GLY A 341 -1.81 -22.49 -0.47
C GLY A 341 -1.39 -23.82 0.16
N GLN A 342 -0.09 -24.11 0.22
CA GLN A 342 0.41 -25.36 0.82
C GLN A 342 0.33 -25.31 2.35
N LYS A 343 0.48 -24.14 2.94
CA LYS A 343 0.39 -23.92 4.40
C LYS A 343 -0.34 -22.60 4.68
N SER A 344 -0.97 -22.54 5.86
CA SER A 344 -1.60 -21.32 6.37
C SER A 344 -0.69 -20.58 7.37
N LEU A 345 -1.00 -19.29 7.61
CA LEU A 345 -0.31 -18.48 8.62
C LEU A 345 -1.23 -18.32 9.83
N THR A 346 -0.70 -18.51 11.04
CA THR A 346 -1.42 -18.12 12.25
C THR A 346 -1.52 -16.59 12.34
N LYS A 347 -2.50 -16.07 13.11
CA LYS A 347 -2.61 -14.63 13.37
C LYS A 347 -1.34 -14.02 14.00
N LYS A 348 -0.63 -14.80 14.83
CA LYS A 348 0.65 -14.38 15.42
C LYS A 348 1.74 -14.27 14.37
N ALA A 349 1.80 -15.20 13.42
CA ALA A 349 2.73 -15.13 12.30
C ALA A 349 2.44 -13.93 11.40
N GLU A 350 1.18 -13.65 11.08
CA GLU A 350 0.80 -12.46 10.30
C GLU A 350 1.22 -11.15 10.98
N GLN A 351 0.99 -11.02 12.29
CA GLN A 351 1.41 -9.86 13.07
C GLN A 351 2.93 -9.71 13.10
N ALA A 352 3.68 -10.82 13.27
CA ALA A 352 5.13 -10.81 13.24
C ALA A 352 5.66 -10.36 11.87
N LEU A 353 5.08 -10.84 10.76
CA LEU A 353 5.43 -10.41 9.42
C LEU A 353 5.16 -8.90 9.20
N GLN A 354 4.03 -8.38 9.68
CA GLN A 354 3.66 -6.97 9.53
C GLN A 354 4.53 -6.01 10.37
N SER A 355 5.07 -6.49 11.49
CA SER A 355 5.91 -5.69 12.39
C SER A 355 7.38 -5.65 12.01
N TYR A 356 7.85 -6.54 11.12
CA TYR A 356 9.25 -6.61 10.71
C TYR A 356 9.59 -5.56 9.65
N SER A 357 10.80 -5.02 9.66
CA SER A 357 11.24 -3.89 8.83
C SER A 357 11.59 -4.23 7.37
N TRP A 358 11.75 -5.51 7.04
CA TRP A 358 12.01 -6.03 5.69
C TRP A 358 13.17 -5.34 4.94
N PRO A 359 14.40 -5.33 5.45
CA PRO A 359 15.53 -4.69 4.78
C PRO A 359 15.83 -5.27 3.38
N GLY A 360 15.52 -6.53 3.14
CA GLY A 360 15.60 -7.19 1.82
C GLY A 360 14.29 -7.20 1.04
N ASN A 361 13.27 -6.47 1.52
CA ASN A 361 11.99 -6.28 0.86
C ASN A 361 11.29 -7.61 0.45
N VAL A 362 10.66 -7.63 -0.72
CA VAL A 362 9.90 -8.79 -1.23
C VAL A 362 10.79 -10.02 -1.43
N ARG A 363 12.06 -9.81 -1.82
CA ARG A 363 13.01 -10.94 -2.00
C ARG A 363 13.27 -11.63 -0.66
N GLU A 364 13.44 -10.90 0.42
CA GLU A 364 13.61 -11.46 1.76
C GLU A 364 12.34 -12.18 2.23
N LEU A 365 11.17 -11.58 2.05
CA LEU A 365 9.88 -12.21 2.37
C LEU A 365 9.69 -13.53 1.61
N GLN A 366 9.99 -13.55 0.31
CA GLN A 366 9.92 -14.76 -0.51
C GLN A 366 10.83 -15.87 0.01
N ASN A 367 12.10 -15.54 0.29
CA ASN A 367 13.06 -16.49 0.83
C ASN A 367 12.62 -17.02 2.21
N LEU A 368 12.07 -16.15 3.06
CA LEU A 368 11.55 -16.52 4.37
C LEU A 368 10.37 -17.50 4.23
N CYS A 369 9.41 -17.20 3.36
CA CYS A 369 8.27 -18.08 3.10
C CYS A 369 8.71 -19.44 2.55
N GLN A 370 9.65 -19.47 1.61
CA GLN A 370 10.22 -20.72 1.06
C GLN A 370 10.92 -21.54 2.14
N ARG A 371 11.71 -20.90 3.01
CA ARG A 371 12.35 -21.56 4.15
C ARG A 371 11.33 -22.15 5.12
N ALA A 372 10.27 -21.38 5.46
CA ALA A 372 9.21 -21.85 6.33
C ALA A 372 8.44 -23.05 5.73
N LEU A 373 8.17 -23.05 4.43
CA LEU A 373 7.56 -24.19 3.75
C LEU A 373 8.38 -25.49 3.89
N LEU A 374 9.71 -25.37 3.81
CA LEU A 374 10.61 -26.52 3.84
C LEU A 374 10.85 -27.04 5.27
N LEU A 375 10.88 -26.16 6.27
CA LEU A 375 11.31 -26.50 7.63
C LEU A 375 10.16 -26.78 8.60
N THR A 376 8.98 -26.17 8.39
CA THR A 376 7.82 -26.39 9.28
C THR A 376 7.14 -27.71 8.92
N LEU A 377 6.91 -28.57 9.89
CA LEU A 377 6.23 -29.86 9.68
C LEU A 377 4.70 -29.72 9.75
N ALA A 378 4.20 -28.73 10.49
CA ALA A 378 2.75 -28.48 10.64
C ALA A 378 2.15 -27.83 9.38
N ASP A 379 0.82 -27.94 9.21
CA ASP A 379 0.07 -27.29 8.13
C ASP A 379 -0.09 -25.79 8.35
N GLU A 380 0.11 -25.32 9.58
CA GLU A 380 0.09 -23.91 9.96
C GLU A 380 1.49 -23.46 10.38
N ILE A 381 1.91 -22.29 9.87
CA ILE A 381 3.16 -21.64 10.22
C ILE A 381 2.89 -20.63 11.34
N ASP A 382 3.55 -20.79 12.48
CA ASP A 382 3.49 -19.83 13.59
C ASP A 382 4.67 -18.85 13.55
N ALA A 383 4.63 -17.81 14.39
CA ALA A 383 5.66 -16.78 14.46
C ALA A 383 7.07 -17.35 14.74
N GLY A 384 7.17 -18.43 15.54
CA GLY A 384 8.43 -19.12 15.80
C GLY A 384 9.04 -19.79 14.57
N ASP A 385 8.21 -20.34 13.68
CA ASP A 385 8.65 -21.04 12.47
C ASP A 385 9.22 -20.08 11.41
N LEU A 386 8.83 -18.81 11.46
CA LEU A 386 9.34 -17.79 10.55
C LEU A 386 10.82 -17.50 10.79
N ALA A 387 11.33 -17.74 12.01
CA ALA A 387 12.71 -17.44 12.42
C ALA A 387 13.16 -16.05 11.89
N LEU A 388 12.31 -15.05 12.10
CA LEU A 388 12.64 -13.66 11.75
C LEU A 388 13.90 -13.24 12.51
N PRO A 389 14.87 -12.58 11.87
CA PRO A 389 16.00 -12.02 12.57
C PRO A 389 15.48 -11.07 13.66
N GLN A 390 15.89 -11.30 14.91
CA GLN A 390 15.62 -10.32 15.96
C GLN A 390 16.35 -9.04 15.56
N GLU A 391 15.61 -7.95 15.32
CA GLU A 391 16.23 -6.66 15.12
C GLU A 391 17.09 -6.36 16.34
N GLN A 392 18.38 -6.27 16.13
CA GLN A 392 19.32 -5.71 17.12
C GLN A 392 19.07 -4.19 17.18
N THR A 393 17.86 -3.80 17.51
CA THR A 393 17.41 -2.40 17.66
C THR A 393 18.16 -1.66 18.75
N THR A 394 18.77 -2.38 19.68
CA THR A 394 19.60 -1.80 20.73
C THR A 394 20.97 -1.35 20.24
N ALA A 395 21.59 -2.06 19.30
CA ALA A 395 22.96 -1.70 18.84
C ALA A 395 22.98 -0.53 17.87
N LYS A 396 21.99 -0.39 17.00
CA LYS A 396 21.97 0.69 16.00
C LYS A 396 21.54 2.03 16.60
N LYS A 397 20.55 2.03 17.52
CA LYS A 397 20.18 3.21 18.29
C LYS A 397 21.29 3.67 19.23
N ALA A 398 21.95 2.71 19.89
CA ALA A 398 23.11 3.01 20.73
C ALA A 398 24.32 3.54 19.93
N LEU A 399 24.43 3.21 18.62
CA LEU A 399 25.50 3.76 17.77
C LEU A 399 25.20 5.20 17.34
N ASP A 400 23.95 5.50 16.97
CA ASP A 400 23.59 6.84 16.48
C ASP A 400 23.54 7.89 17.60
N ASP A 401 23.31 7.48 18.84
CA ASP A 401 23.26 8.35 20.01
C ASP A 401 24.63 8.55 20.70
N LEU A 402 25.72 7.86 20.29
CA LEU A 402 27.06 8.02 20.87
C LEU A 402 27.75 9.25 20.29
N ASP A 403 27.92 10.25 21.14
CA ASP A 403 28.71 11.43 20.80
C ASP A 403 30.23 11.24 21.04
N LYS A 404 31.05 12.18 20.54
CA LYS A 404 32.50 12.15 20.61
C LYS A 404 32.99 12.03 22.07
N GLN A 405 32.34 12.75 23.00
CA GLN A 405 32.75 12.77 24.43
C GLN A 405 32.55 11.43 25.12
N GLN A 406 31.47 10.73 24.82
CA GLN A 406 31.18 9.40 25.38
C GLN A 406 32.18 8.36 24.90
N ILE A 407 32.62 8.43 23.65
CA ILE A 407 33.65 7.52 23.12
C ILE A 407 35.01 7.79 23.78
N GLU A 408 35.42 9.07 23.88
CA GLU A 408 36.66 9.45 24.53
C GLU A 408 36.70 9.05 26.03
N GLN A 409 35.57 9.23 26.75
CA GLN A 409 35.46 8.82 28.14
C GLN A 409 35.57 7.28 28.30
N ALA A 410 34.89 6.53 27.42
CA ALA A 410 34.95 5.07 27.48
C ALA A 410 36.37 4.55 27.16
N LEU A 411 37.07 5.16 26.22
CA LEU A 411 38.46 4.84 25.87
C LEU A 411 39.40 5.15 27.02
N HIS A 412 39.23 6.30 27.67
CA HIS A 412 40.04 6.69 28.82
C HIS A 412 39.85 5.73 30.01
N GLN A 413 38.59 5.38 30.33
CA GLN A 413 38.26 4.39 31.38
C GLN A 413 38.79 2.99 31.06
N ALA A 414 38.79 2.61 29.80
CA ALA A 414 39.32 1.35 29.31
C ALA A 414 40.85 1.33 29.12
N GLN A 415 41.54 2.41 29.50
CA GLN A 415 42.99 2.58 29.35
C GLN A 415 43.47 2.34 27.90
N GLY A 416 42.74 2.86 26.92
CA GLY A 416 43.04 2.72 25.49
C GLY A 416 42.66 1.37 24.88
N VAL A 417 42.16 0.41 25.66
CA VAL A 417 41.81 -0.92 25.15
C VAL A 417 40.42 -0.87 24.44
N VAL A 418 40.43 -0.71 23.14
CA VAL A 418 39.19 -0.58 22.27
C VAL A 418 38.17 -1.70 22.50
N ALA A 419 38.63 -2.94 22.76
CA ALA A 419 37.75 -4.07 23.04
C ALA A 419 36.96 -3.93 24.37
N ARG A 420 37.57 -3.31 25.41
CA ARG A 420 36.90 -3.03 26.69
C ARG A 420 35.96 -1.84 26.56
N ALA A 421 36.39 -0.77 25.87
CA ALA A 421 35.54 0.39 25.61
C ALA A 421 34.29 0.02 24.81
N ALA A 422 34.43 -0.79 23.76
CA ALA A 422 33.29 -1.30 22.98
C ALA A 422 32.30 -2.09 23.84
N LYS A 423 32.79 -2.93 24.75
CA LYS A 423 31.95 -3.69 25.68
C LYS A 423 31.22 -2.79 26.70
N GLN A 424 31.87 -1.73 27.18
CA GLN A 424 31.24 -0.73 28.05
C GLN A 424 30.13 0.08 27.34
N LEU A 425 30.35 0.42 26.09
CA LEU A 425 29.39 1.15 25.26
C LEU A 425 28.29 0.25 24.65
N GLY A 426 28.32 -1.07 24.89
CA GLY A 426 27.33 -2.01 24.39
C GLY A 426 27.36 -2.19 22.86
N ILE A 427 28.48 -1.89 22.20
CA ILE A 427 28.65 -1.96 20.74
C ILE A 427 29.76 -2.94 20.33
N SER A 428 29.76 -3.36 19.07
CA SER A 428 30.84 -4.21 18.55
C SER A 428 32.15 -3.41 18.39
N ARG A 429 33.29 -4.11 18.49
CA ARG A 429 34.61 -3.52 18.28
C ARG A 429 34.74 -2.82 16.89
N GLN A 430 34.19 -3.43 15.85
CA GLN A 430 34.20 -2.83 14.51
C GLN A 430 33.33 -1.55 14.42
N ALA A 431 32.22 -1.51 15.13
CA ALA A 431 31.37 -0.34 15.20
C ALA A 431 32.06 0.82 15.93
N LEU A 432 32.80 0.54 17.00
CA LEU A 432 33.59 1.55 17.71
C LEU A 432 34.72 2.09 16.83
N TYR A 433 35.44 1.26 16.09
CA TYR A 433 36.48 1.72 15.16
C TYR A 433 35.93 2.68 14.10
N ARG A 434 34.76 2.38 13.47
CA ARG A 434 34.11 3.27 12.49
C ARG A 434 33.74 4.62 13.10
N ARG A 435 33.27 4.65 14.35
CA ARG A 435 32.94 5.91 15.05
C ARG A 435 34.19 6.69 15.44
N MET A 436 35.25 6.02 15.87
CA MET A 436 36.54 6.66 16.14
C MET A 436 37.08 7.31 14.88
N GLU A 437 37.05 6.63 13.75
CA GLU A 437 37.46 7.16 12.44
C GLU A 437 36.60 8.37 12.04
N PHE A 438 35.27 8.28 12.21
CA PHE A 438 34.36 9.39 11.92
C PHE A 438 34.63 10.65 12.76
N TYR A 439 34.97 10.49 14.03
CA TYR A 439 35.28 11.60 14.95
C TYR A 439 36.77 11.98 14.99
N GLY A 440 37.62 11.31 14.23
CA GLY A 440 39.06 11.56 14.21
C GLY A 440 39.76 11.22 15.55
N ILE A 441 39.31 10.16 16.25
CA ILE A 441 39.88 9.69 17.51
C ILE A 441 40.87 8.58 17.19
N GLU A 442 42.15 8.77 17.48
CA GLU A 442 43.16 7.71 17.38
C GLU A 442 43.15 6.78 18.57
N PRO A 443 43.31 5.46 18.37
CA PRO A 443 43.51 4.52 19.48
C PRO A 443 44.84 4.81 20.17
N VAL A 444 44.82 5.10 21.47
CA VAL A 444 46.01 5.33 22.30
C VAL A 444 46.73 4.02 22.58
#